data_7f467d3c8b290ce78dc0365e7c226f36
#
_entry.id   7f467d3c8b290ce78dc0365e7c226f36
#
_cell.length_a   1.000
_cell.length_b   1.000
_cell.length_c   1.000
_cell.angle_alpha   90.00
_cell.angle_beta   90.00
_cell.angle_gamma   90.00
#
_symmetry.space_group_name_H-M   'P 1'
#
loop_
_entity.id
_entity.type
_entity.pdbx_description
1 polymer ?
#
loop_
_entity_poly.entity_id
_entity_poly.type
_entity_poly.pdbx_seq_one_letter_code
_entity_poly.pdbx_strand_id
1 'polypeptide(L)'
;DWLSEFYQKSAFMQQHNVSLSGGTERNNYYASIGFKDQSGIFRYGNDSYKRFNLAFNFDTKLTSWLDVSFATRMSNIKNDEPYMDNGGSSSQTWYYEVYRMFPTLSIFLPNGDFAGMYLNSGNYNVIGKMALAGRNKKETWDQWYIGRFDLHPLKGLSIKGDYSWNRYSTVQKFHRKEIKQTFPEGGPEWIVETPNYVKNYNSNNIYHAINVWAEYKTSFNDVHNISVMGGYNQEEKTYANTSYTMTDLYDNELPISDLAINYKENAEDADIWRVQGAFFRLNYDYRSKYLFEVNGRYDGSSKYAKDDRWAFFPSASIGWRISEEK
;
A
#
# COMPACT_ATOMS: atom_id res chain seq x y z
N ASP A 1 -22.70 -15.77 26.68
CA ASP A 1 -22.94 -15.04 25.42
C ASP A 1 -21.65 -14.97 24.60
N TRP A 2 -21.66 -15.55 23.40
CA TRP A 2 -20.50 -15.64 22.49
C TRP A 2 -19.94 -14.27 22.12
N LEU A 3 -20.77 -13.28 21.88
CA LEU A 3 -20.33 -11.96 21.46
C LEU A 3 -19.64 -11.20 22.60
N SER A 4 -20.13 -11.37 23.83
CA SER A 4 -19.51 -10.72 25.00
C SER A 4 -18.15 -11.33 25.35
N GLU A 5 -17.92 -12.62 25.03
CA GLU A 5 -16.61 -13.26 25.18
C GLU A 5 -15.69 -12.98 23.97
N PHE A 6 -16.25 -12.77 22.79
CA PHE A 6 -15.47 -12.51 21.59
C PHE A 6 -14.85 -11.13 21.57
N TYR A 7 -15.61 -10.11 21.98
CA TYR A 7 -15.16 -8.72 21.96
C TYR A 7 -14.63 -8.25 23.32
N GLN A 8 -13.60 -7.42 23.29
CA GLN A 8 -13.20 -6.61 24.43
C GLN A 8 -14.22 -5.49 24.63
N LYS A 9 -14.38 -5.02 25.86
CA LYS A 9 -15.24 -3.87 26.18
C LYS A 9 -14.70 -2.56 25.61
N SER A 10 -13.38 -2.46 25.44
CA SER A 10 -12.70 -1.29 24.91
C SER A 10 -11.37 -1.70 24.29
N ALA A 11 -10.96 -0.99 23.24
CA ALA A 11 -9.65 -1.13 22.62
C ALA A 11 -8.89 0.19 22.73
N PHE A 12 -7.63 0.10 23.12
CA PHE A 12 -6.78 1.28 23.27
C PHE A 12 -6.21 1.70 21.92
N MET A 13 -6.25 2.99 21.65
CA MET A 13 -5.58 3.60 20.50
C MET A 13 -4.89 4.89 20.91
N GLN A 14 -3.66 5.07 20.45
CA GLN A 14 -2.93 6.32 20.56
C GLN A 14 -2.38 6.73 19.19
N GLN A 15 -2.35 8.03 18.95
CA GLN A 15 -1.75 8.60 17.76
C GLN A 15 -1.03 9.90 18.11
N HIS A 16 0.21 10.01 17.67
CA HIS A 16 1.05 11.18 17.88
C HIS A 16 1.60 11.66 16.55
N ASN A 17 1.55 12.96 16.32
CA ASN A 17 2.12 13.60 15.14
C ASN A 17 2.91 14.83 15.60
N VAL A 18 4.13 14.94 15.12
CA VAL A 18 4.97 16.11 15.32
C VAL A 18 5.42 16.59 13.95
N SER A 19 5.33 17.89 13.72
CA SER A 19 5.82 18.48 12.49
C SER A 19 6.59 19.77 12.77
N LEU A 20 7.56 20.03 11.91
CA LEU A 20 8.39 21.22 11.92
C LEU A 20 8.43 21.77 10.50
N SER A 21 8.21 23.05 10.35
CA SER A 21 8.38 23.75 9.08
C SER A 21 9.08 25.08 9.30
N GLY A 22 9.81 25.50 8.30
CA GLY A 22 10.50 26.77 8.33
C GLY A 22 11.10 27.09 6.98
N GLY A 23 11.68 28.27 6.88
CA GLY A 23 12.32 28.65 5.63
C GLY A 23 12.84 30.09 5.64
N THR A 24 13.43 30.41 4.52
CA THR A 24 13.92 31.74 4.16
C THR A 24 13.34 32.09 2.77
N GLU A 25 13.69 33.22 2.21
CA GLU A 25 13.32 33.55 0.82
C GLU A 25 13.88 32.56 -0.21
N ARG A 26 14.90 31.79 0.15
CA ARG A 26 15.59 30.84 -0.73
C ARG A 26 15.29 29.39 -0.42
N ASN A 27 15.03 29.06 0.84
CA ASN A 27 14.92 27.67 1.28
C ASN A 27 13.64 27.48 2.06
N ASN A 28 12.91 26.40 1.79
CA ASN A 28 11.77 25.98 2.58
C ASN A 28 11.96 24.51 2.96
N TYR A 29 11.57 24.19 4.18
CA TYR A 29 11.57 22.80 4.63
C TYR A 29 10.33 22.47 5.44
N TYR A 30 9.95 21.24 5.35
CA TYR A 30 8.91 20.61 6.16
C TYR A 30 9.38 19.21 6.56
N ALA A 31 9.26 18.88 7.84
CA ALA A 31 9.50 17.54 8.35
C ALA A 31 8.35 17.15 9.26
N SER A 32 7.92 15.90 9.19
CA SER A 32 6.93 15.36 10.11
C SER A 32 7.19 13.90 10.43
N ILE A 33 6.87 13.53 11.67
CA ILE A 33 6.90 12.16 12.16
C ILE A 33 5.53 11.86 12.77
N GLY A 34 4.96 10.73 12.41
CA GLY A 34 3.70 10.24 12.94
C GLY A 34 3.84 8.81 13.47
N PHE A 35 3.21 8.55 14.59
CA PHE A 35 3.12 7.21 15.18
C PHE A 35 1.67 6.92 15.55
N LYS A 36 1.20 5.73 15.22
CA LYS A 36 -0.09 5.19 15.65
C LYS A 36 0.11 3.79 16.21
N ASP A 37 -0.49 3.53 17.37
CA ASP A 37 -0.56 2.20 17.99
C ASP A 37 -2.02 1.94 18.37
N GLN A 38 -2.56 0.83 17.91
CA GLN A 38 -3.95 0.45 18.11
C GLN A 38 -4.03 -1.03 18.46
N SER A 39 -4.58 -1.32 19.64
CA SER A 39 -4.98 -2.67 20.01
C SER A 39 -6.21 -3.08 19.22
N GLY A 40 -6.35 -4.38 18.95
CA GLY A 40 -7.55 -4.90 18.32
C GLY A 40 -8.73 -4.96 19.27
N ILE A 41 -9.83 -5.46 18.74
CA ILE A 41 -11.11 -5.54 19.46
C ILE A 41 -11.41 -6.95 19.96
N PHE A 42 -10.59 -7.94 19.61
CA PHE A 42 -10.78 -9.32 20.01
C PHE A 42 -10.23 -9.57 21.40
N ARG A 43 -11.02 -10.21 22.25
CA ARG A 43 -10.63 -10.46 23.65
C ARG A 43 -9.45 -11.43 23.77
N TYR A 44 -9.41 -12.43 22.92
CA TYR A 44 -8.37 -13.46 22.91
C TYR A 44 -7.40 -13.36 21.72
N GLY A 45 -7.61 -12.40 20.85
CA GLY A 45 -6.85 -12.25 19.60
C GLY A 45 -5.47 -11.66 19.79
N ASN A 46 -5.28 -10.80 20.80
CA ASN A 46 -4.07 -9.99 20.98
C ASN A 46 -3.62 -9.31 19.67
N ASP A 47 -4.62 -8.90 18.88
CA ASP A 47 -4.40 -8.26 17.60
C ASP A 47 -3.94 -6.81 17.80
N SER A 48 -3.04 -6.38 16.93
CA SER A 48 -2.46 -5.04 17.02
C SER A 48 -2.13 -4.47 15.64
N TYR A 49 -2.26 -3.16 15.54
CA TYR A 49 -1.87 -2.37 14.40
C TYR A 49 -0.92 -1.25 14.83
N LYS A 50 0.28 -1.20 14.24
CA LYS A 50 1.23 -0.13 14.47
C LYS A 50 1.61 0.53 13.14
N ARG A 51 1.66 1.85 13.13
CA ARG A 51 2.09 2.59 11.95
C ARG A 51 3.04 3.71 12.34
N PHE A 52 4.16 3.76 11.67
CA PHE A 52 5.11 4.86 11.70
C PHE A 52 5.10 5.56 10.35
N ASN A 53 5.08 6.89 10.33
CA ASN A 53 5.17 7.71 9.15
C ASN A 53 6.29 8.74 9.31
N LEU A 54 6.99 9.00 8.23
CA LEU A 54 7.94 10.10 8.11
C LEU A 54 7.67 10.83 6.80
N ALA A 55 7.67 12.15 6.82
CA ALA A 55 7.70 12.97 5.62
C ALA A 55 8.74 14.07 5.79
N PHE A 56 9.47 14.33 4.71
CA PHE A 56 10.42 15.42 4.63
C PHE A 56 10.35 16.04 3.24
N ASN A 57 10.23 17.37 3.18
CA ASN A 57 10.30 18.15 1.94
C ASN A 57 11.34 19.25 2.15
N PHE A 58 12.11 19.48 1.10
CA PHE A 58 13.09 20.57 1.05
C PHE A 58 13.08 21.18 -0.34
N ASP A 59 12.88 22.50 -0.41
CA ASP A 59 12.89 23.26 -1.64
C ASP A 59 13.94 24.36 -1.50
N THR A 60 14.77 24.56 -2.53
CA THR A 60 15.81 25.58 -2.51
C THR A 60 15.99 26.24 -3.88
N LYS A 61 16.16 27.55 -3.87
CA LYS A 61 16.66 28.32 -5.00
C LYS A 61 18.20 28.26 -4.97
N LEU A 62 18.74 27.25 -5.66
CA LEU A 62 20.18 26.98 -5.65
C LEU A 62 20.96 28.12 -6.32
N THR A 63 20.43 28.65 -7.43
CA THR A 63 20.95 29.82 -8.13
C THR A 63 19.77 30.71 -8.56
N SER A 64 20.02 31.81 -9.28
CA SER A 64 18.98 32.65 -9.86
C SER A 64 18.21 31.99 -11.03
N TRP A 65 18.72 30.90 -11.56
CA TRP A 65 18.19 30.19 -12.72
C TRP A 65 17.88 28.69 -12.44
N LEU A 66 18.12 28.20 -11.21
CA LEU A 66 17.92 26.80 -10.83
C LEU A 66 17.26 26.69 -9.46
N ASP A 67 16.07 26.14 -9.44
CA ASP A 67 15.38 25.67 -8.25
C ASP A 67 15.45 24.15 -8.16
N VAL A 68 15.66 23.60 -6.95
CA VAL A 68 15.74 22.17 -6.69
C VAL A 68 14.86 21.82 -5.51
N SER A 69 14.15 20.71 -5.63
CA SER A 69 13.31 20.18 -4.57
C SER A 69 13.60 18.71 -4.32
N PHE A 70 13.54 18.33 -3.06
CA PHE A 70 13.57 16.94 -2.64
C PHE A 70 12.40 16.66 -1.70
N ALA A 71 11.71 15.55 -1.93
CA ALA A 71 10.65 15.08 -1.06
C ALA A 71 10.82 13.59 -0.76
N THR A 72 10.58 13.20 0.50
CA THR A 72 10.48 11.79 0.87
C THR A 72 9.27 11.55 1.76
N ARG A 73 8.65 10.39 1.58
CA ARG A 73 7.57 9.90 2.43
C ARG A 73 7.83 8.43 2.70
N MET A 74 7.79 8.06 3.97
CA MET A 74 7.96 6.68 4.40
C MET A 74 6.82 6.29 5.33
N SER A 75 6.30 5.09 5.13
CA SER A 75 5.34 4.48 6.05
C SER A 75 5.78 3.05 6.35
N ASN A 76 5.84 2.70 7.63
CA ASN A 76 5.99 1.34 8.10
C ASN A 76 4.73 0.92 8.83
N ILE A 77 4.10 -0.16 8.37
CA ILE A 77 2.88 -0.70 8.96
C ILE A 77 3.16 -2.11 9.45
N LYS A 78 2.86 -2.38 10.72
CA LYS A 78 2.93 -3.70 11.33
C LYS A 78 1.55 -4.13 11.80
N ASN A 79 1.08 -5.26 11.26
CA ASN A 79 -0.10 -5.95 11.72
C ASN A 79 0.32 -7.25 12.39
N ASP A 80 -0.27 -7.55 13.53
CA ASP A 80 -0.16 -8.83 14.21
C ASP A 80 -1.55 -9.27 14.63
N GLU A 81 -2.04 -10.35 14.06
CA GLU A 81 -3.40 -10.85 14.25
C GLU A 81 -3.41 -12.36 14.43
N PRO A 82 -4.44 -12.92 15.10
CA PRO A 82 -4.57 -14.37 15.20
C PRO A 82 -4.71 -14.97 13.81
N TYR A 83 -4.00 -16.10 13.61
CA TYR A 83 -4.07 -16.82 12.35
C TYR A 83 -5.45 -17.43 12.15
N MET A 84 -5.98 -17.33 10.95
CA MET A 84 -7.18 -18.04 10.51
C MET A 84 -6.98 -18.56 9.09
N ASP A 85 -7.20 -19.86 8.91
CA ASP A 85 -7.18 -20.48 7.58
C ASP A 85 -8.54 -20.33 6.93
N ASN A 86 -8.63 -19.54 5.89
CA ASN A 86 -9.86 -19.16 5.22
C ASN A 86 -10.05 -19.80 3.86
N GLY A 87 -9.19 -20.75 3.50
CA GLY A 87 -9.20 -21.28 2.13
C GLY A 87 -9.02 -20.21 1.06
N GLY A 88 -8.34 -19.10 1.40
CA GLY A 88 -8.06 -17.99 0.49
C GLY A 88 -9.01 -16.79 0.56
N SER A 89 -10.03 -16.78 1.43
CA SER A 89 -10.95 -15.65 1.62
C SER A 89 -10.74 -14.99 2.98
N SER A 90 -10.15 -13.81 2.99
CA SER A 90 -9.51 -13.24 4.18
C SER A 90 -10.38 -12.40 5.12
N SER A 91 -11.55 -11.96 4.75
CA SER A 91 -12.23 -10.89 5.51
C SER A 91 -13.52 -11.25 6.21
N GLN A 92 -14.05 -12.43 5.98
CA GLN A 92 -15.37 -12.77 6.53
C GLN A 92 -15.34 -13.61 7.80
N THR A 93 -14.19 -14.06 8.26
CA THR A 93 -14.11 -15.33 8.92
C THR A 93 -14.32 -15.26 10.41
N TRP A 94 -13.63 -14.40 11.15
CA TRP A 94 -13.83 -14.32 12.60
C TRP A 94 -15.24 -13.85 12.95
N TYR A 95 -15.71 -12.78 12.29
CA TYR A 95 -17.06 -12.25 12.49
C TYR A 95 -18.14 -13.25 12.04
N TYR A 96 -17.96 -13.82 10.86
CA TYR A 96 -18.91 -14.79 10.33
C TYR A 96 -19.03 -16.03 11.22
N GLU A 97 -17.92 -16.55 11.72
CA GLU A 97 -17.92 -17.75 12.56
C GLU A 97 -18.54 -17.50 13.93
N VAL A 98 -18.28 -16.35 14.57
CA VAL A 98 -18.89 -16.08 15.89
C VAL A 98 -20.41 -15.90 15.79
N TYR A 99 -20.93 -15.33 14.70
CA TYR A 99 -22.38 -15.20 14.49
C TYR A 99 -23.08 -16.53 14.20
N ARG A 100 -22.34 -17.54 13.80
CA ARG A 100 -22.88 -18.91 13.57
C ARG A 100 -22.86 -19.77 14.81
N MET A 101 -22.26 -19.32 15.91
CA MET A 101 -22.19 -20.08 17.13
C MET A 101 -23.59 -20.20 17.80
N PHE A 102 -23.95 -21.42 18.19
CA PHE A 102 -25.22 -21.65 18.90
C PHE A 102 -25.14 -21.17 20.34
N PRO A 103 -26.09 -20.37 20.83
CA PRO A 103 -26.08 -19.80 22.18
C PRO A 103 -26.10 -20.86 23.29
N THR A 104 -26.58 -22.07 22.97
CA THR A 104 -26.68 -23.19 23.90
C THR A 104 -25.39 -23.96 24.12
N LEU A 105 -24.37 -23.71 23.30
CA LEU A 105 -23.06 -24.37 23.43
C LEU A 105 -22.18 -23.63 24.44
N SER A 106 -21.49 -24.39 25.27
CA SER A 106 -20.52 -23.84 26.24
C SER A 106 -19.26 -23.40 25.52
N ILE A 107 -18.74 -22.23 25.88
CA ILE A 107 -17.44 -21.74 25.41
C ILE A 107 -16.30 -22.43 26.18
N PHE A 108 -16.51 -22.67 27.46
CA PHE A 108 -15.50 -23.22 28.35
C PHE A 108 -15.97 -24.53 28.97
N LEU A 109 -15.02 -25.40 29.27
CA LEU A 109 -15.17 -26.54 30.14
C LEU A 109 -15.16 -26.09 31.64
N PRO A 110 -15.63 -26.94 32.57
CA PRO A 110 -15.57 -26.63 34.01
C PRO A 110 -14.19 -26.33 34.54
N ASN A 111 -13.15 -26.85 33.91
CA ASN A 111 -11.76 -26.59 34.25
C ASN A 111 -11.18 -25.30 33.68
N GLY A 112 -12.00 -24.55 32.85
CA GLY A 112 -11.62 -23.30 32.23
C GLY A 112 -11.02 -23.44 30.83
N ASP A 113 -10.79 -24.64 30.32
CA ASP A 113 -10.32 -24.86 28.95
C ASP A 113 -11.42 -24.55 27.94
N PHE A 114 -11.05 -24.30 26.69
CA PHE A 114 -12.02 -24.09 25.63
C PHE A 114 -12.69 -25.40 25.24
N ALA A 115 -14.04 -25.40 25.28
CA ALA A 115 -14.84 -26.57 24.96
C ALA A 115 -14.79 -26.91 23.46
N GLY A 116 -14.59 -28.19 23.14
CA GLY A 116 -14.82 -28.72 21.81
C GLY A 116 -16.31 -28.75 21.46
N MET A 117 -16.64 -28.80 20.17
CA MET A 117 -18.04 -28.76 19.68
C MET A 117 -18.32 -29.87 18.67
N TYR A 118 -19.42 -30.61 18.91
CA TYR A 118 -20.02 -31.49 17.93
C TYR A 118 -21.01 -30.73 17.09
N LEU A 119 -20.60 -30.25 15.92
CA LEU A 119 -21.56 -29.74 14.94
C LEU A 119 -21.23 -30.35 13.56
N ASN A 120 -22.25 -30.78 12.86
CA ASN A 120 -22.12 -31.35 11.53
C ASN A 120 -21.32 -30.42 10.63
N SER A 121 -20.23 -30.93 10.03
CA SER A 121 -19.34 -30.22 9.12
C SER A 121 -18.38 -29.17 9.71
N GLY A 122 -17.49 -29.60 10.61
CA GLY A 122 -16.28 -28.83 10.91
C GLY A 122 -16.47 -27.60 11.81
N ASN A 123 -17.52 -27.56 12.63
CA ASN A 123 -17.69 -26.51 13.60
C ASN A 123 -16.77 -26.70 14.80
N TYR A 124 -16.08 -25.64 15.14
CA TYR A 124 -15.14 -25.55 16.22
C TYR A 124 -15.50 -24.35 17.11
N ASN A 125 -15.02 -24.37 18.33
CA ASN A 125 -15.10 -23.21 19.20
C ASN A 125 -14.26 -22.05 18.62
N VAL A 126 -14.92 -21.07 18.03
CA VAL A 126 -14.26 -19.96 17.34
C VAL A 126 -13.38 -19.13 18.28
N ILE A 127 -13.79 -18.97 19.55
CA ILE A 127 -13.01 -18.24 20.58
C ILE A 127 -11.80 -19.05 20.96
N GLY A 128 -11.96 -20.35 21.20
CA GLY A 128 -10.87 -21.27 21.46
C GLY A 128 -9.89 -21.33 20.30
N LYS A 129 -10.37 -21.39 19.07
CA LYS A 129 -9.52 -21.32 17.86
C LYS A 129 -8.76 -20.02 17.82
N MET A 130 -9.38 -18.87 18.05
CA MET A 130 -8.72 -17.57 18.06
C MET A 130 -7.62 -17.48 19.13
N ALA A 131 -7.90 -17.99 20.32
CA ALA A 131 -6.94 -17.96 21.43
C ALA A 131 -5.73 -18.87 21.20
N LEU A 132 -5.95 -20.05 20.62
CA LEU A 132 -4.95 -21.09 20.42
C LEU A 132 -4.27 -21.04 19.05
N ALA A 133 -4.86 -20.37 18.07
CA ALA A 133 -4.29 -20.21 16.75
C ALA A 133 -2.90 -19.57 16.80
N GLY A 134 -2.11 -19.89 15.82
CA GLY A 134 -0.85 -19.16 15.59
C GLY A 134 -1.09 -17.70 15.22
N ARG A 135 -0.15 -17.13 14.54
CA ARG A 135 -0.18 -15.67 14.21
C ARG A 135 -0.03 -15.44 12.71
N ASN A 136 -0.65 -14.38 12.27
CA ASN A 136 -0.39 -13.74 10.98
C ASN A 136 0.29 -12.38 11.26
N LYS A 137 1.60 -12.31 11.02
CA LYS A 137 2.40 -11.11 11.22
C LYS A 137 2.77 -10.54 9.87
N LYS A 138 2.37 -9.29 9.62
CA LYS A 138 2.64 -8.59 8.36
C LYS A 138 3.33 -7.27 8.64
N GLU A 139 4.46 -7.06 7.99
CA GLU A 139 5.15 -5.77 7.96
C GLU A 139 5.21 -5.24 6.53
N THR A 140 4.78 -4.00 6.36
CA THR A 140 4.76 -3.32 5.06
C THR A 140 5.55 -2.03 5.15
N TRP A 141 6.44 -1.80 4.20
CA TRP A 141 7.12 -0.54 3.97
C TRP A 141 6.65 0.08 2.67
N ASP A 142 6.30 1.35 2.71
CA ASP A 142 6.05 2.19 1.55
C ASP A 142 7.00 3.39 1.62
N GLN A 143 7.89 3.51 0.64
CA GLN A 143 8.99 4.48 0.64
C GLN A 143 8.99 5.23 -0.69
N TRP A 144 8.82 6.55 -0.63
CA TRP A 144 8.87 7.45 -1.77
C TRP A 144 10.02 8.43 -1.65
N TYR A 145 10.75 8.59 -2.73
CA TYR A 145 11.80 9.61 -2.89
C TYR A 145 11.56 10.32 -4.22
N ILE A 146 11.50 11.65 -4.17
CA ILE A 146 11.18 12.48 -5.32
C ILE A 146 12.18 13.63 -5.38
N GLY A 147 12.94 13.68 -6.45
CA GLY A 147 13.80 14.81 -6.79
C GLY A 147 13.19 15.63 -7.92
N ARG A 148 13.24 16.97 -7.84
CA ARG A 148 12.74 17.87 -8.87
C ARG A 148 13.75 18.95 -9.14
N PHE A 149 13.75 19.44 -10.38
CA PHE A 149 14.46 20.65 -10.76
C PHE A 149 13.57 21.54 -11.63
N ASP A 150 13.81 22.84 -11.56
CA ASP A 150 13.22 23.85 -12.42
C ASP A 150 14.33 24.82 -12.86
N LEU A 151 14.64 24.82 -14.17
CA LEU A 151 15.67 25.60 -14.80
C LEU A 151 15.03 26.78 -15.53
N HIS A 152 15.54 27.99 -15.31
CA HIS A 152 15.15 29.21 -15.98
C HIS A 152 16.34 29.82 -16.74
N PRO A 153 16.82 29.18 -17.85
CA PRO A 153 18.07 29.56 -18.49
C PRO A 153 18.00 30.90 -19.21
N LEU A 154 16.79 31.32 -19.61
CA LEU A 154 16.51 32.61 -20.25
C LEU A 154 15.04 33.04 -20.03
N LYS A 155 14.76 34.30 -20.29
CA LYS A 155 13.41 34.87 -20.09
C LYS A 155 12.39 34.10 -20.95
N GLY A 156 11.32 33.64 -20.32
CA GLY A 156 10.22 32.92 -20.97
C GLY A 156 10.46 31.42 -21.12
N LEU A 157 11.68 30.88 -20.96
CA LEU A 157 11.98 29.45 -21.03
C LEU A 157 12.11 28.86 -19.63
N SER A 158 11.35 27.81 -19.36
CA SER A 158 11.56 26.92 -18.21
C SER A 158 11.76 25.49 -18.67
N ILE A 159 12.70 24.78 -18.05
CA ILE A 159 12.94 23.34 -18.26
C ILE A 159 12.81 22.68 -16.91
N LYS A 160 11.84 21.77 -16.78
CA LYS A 160 11.50 21.14 -15.54
C LYS A 160 11.66 19.63 -15.64
N GLY A 161 11.96 19.02 -14.54
CA GLY A 161 11.95 17.58 -14.47
C GLY A 161 11.80 17.07 -13.06
N ASP A 162 11.29 15.86 -12.96
CA ASP A 162 11.23 15.11 -11.73
C ASP A 162 11.62 13.64 -11.95
N TYR A 163 12.19 13.08 -10.92
CA TYR A 163 12.42 11.65 -10.80
C TYR A 163 11.80 11.17 -9.51
N SER A 164 10.95 10.18 -9.62
CA SER A 164 10.28 9.53 -8.50
C SER A 164 10.74 8.09 -8.40
N TRP A 165 11.11 7.67 -7.20
CA TRP A 165 11.38 6.28 -6.86
C TRP A 165 10.49 5.87 -5.70
N ASN A 166 9.81 4.72 -5.85
CA ASN A 166 9.03 4.11 -4.80
C ASN A 166 9.43 2.65 -4.61
N ARG A 167 9.55 2.27 -3.36
CA ARG A 167 9.64 0.87 -2.96
C ARG A 167 8.49 0.53 -2.02
N TYR A 168 7.68 -0.42 -2.45
CA TYR A 168 6.62 -1.00 -1.63
C TYR A 168 6.96 -2.46 -1.37
N SER A 169 7.28 -2.80 -0.11
CA SER A 169 7.67 -4.15 0.26
C SER A 169 6.81 -4.67 1.40
N THR A 170 6.48 -5.95 1.34
CA THR A 170 5.74 -6.66 2.37
C THR A 170 6.48 -7.91 2.77
N VAL A 171 6.68 -8.10 4.06
CA VAL A 171 7.11 -9.36 4.66
C VAL A 171 5.95 -9.86 5.51
N GLN A 172 5.48 -11.07 5.24
CA GLN A 172 4.37 -11.65 6.00
C GLN A 172 4.71 -13.07 6.40
N LYS A 173 4.47 -13.38 7.66
CA LYS A 173 4.70 -14.69 8.24
C LYS A 173 3.39 -15.21 8.81
N PHE A 174 2.93 -16.30 8.27
CA PHE A 174 1.82 -17.07 8.78
C PHE A 174 2.35 -18.23 9.60
N HIS A 175 1.85 -18.35 10.80
CA HIS A 175 2.07 -19.48 11.66
C HIS A 175 0.73 -20.11 11.98
N ARG A 176 0.48 -21.32 11.53
CA ARG A 176 -0.66 -22.13 11.93
C ARG A 176 -0.20 -23.13 12.97
N LYS A 177 -0.82 -23.09 14.14
CA LYS A 177 -0.64 -24.10 15.17
C LYS A 177 -1.60 -25.26 14.94
N GLU A 178 -1.20 -26.44 15.33
CA GLU A 178 -2.12 -27.54 15.54
C GLU A 178 -2.98 -27.22 16.78
N ILE A 179 -4.28 -27.31 16.67
CA ILE A 179 -5.24 -27.02 17.72
C ILE A 179 -6.00 -28.28 18.07
N LYS A 180 -5.96 -28.62 19.34
CA LYS A 180 -6.73 -29.71 19.94
C LYS A 180 -7.83 -29.15 20.84
N GLN A 181 -9.00 -29.75 20.77
CA GLN A 181 -10.13 -29.38 21.61
C GLN A 181 -10.73 -30.64 22.27
N THR A 182 -11.12 -30.50 23.53
CA THR A 182 -11.75 -31.56 24.33
C THR A 182 -13.24 -31.29 24.45
N PHE A 183 -14.06 -32.35 24.43
CA PHE A 183 -15.50 -32.22 24.57
C PHE A 183 -15.95 -32.13 26.03
N PRO A 184 -17.08 -31.44 26.33
CA PRO A 184 -17.60 -31.29 27.69
C PRO A 184 -17.91 -32.63 28.37
N GLU A 185 -18.28 -33.62 27.62
CA GLU A 185 -18.70 -34.96 28.14
C GLU A 185 -17.49 -35.91 28.32
N GLY A 186 -16.30 -35.43 28.08
CA GLY A 186 -15.12 -36.27 27.97
C GLY A 186 -15.07 -36.99 26.64
N GLY A 187 -13.95 -37.56 26.29
CA GLY A 187 -13.76 -38.26 25.02
C GLY A 187 -12.41 -37.95 24.40
N PRO A 188 -12.15 -38.47 23.20
CA PRO A 188 -10.89 -38.21 22.55
C PRO A 188 -10.72 -36.72 22.20
N GLU A 189 -9.50 -36.24 22.28
CA GLU A 189 -9.18 -34.91 21.75
C GLU A 189 -9.51 -34.85 20.25
N TRP A 190 -10.09 -33.75 19.84
CA TRP A 190 -10.33 -33.47 18.44
C TRP A 190 -9.32 -32.47 17.91
N ILE A 191 -8.66 -32.82 16.84
CA ILE A 191 -7.73 -31.95 16.14
C ILE A 191 -8.53 -31.07 15.17
N VAL A 192 -8.62 -29.77 15.47
CA VAL A 192 -9.39 -28.79 14.71
C VAL A 192 -8.56 -28.25 13.53
N GLU A 193 -7.27 -28.06 13.74
CA GLU A 193 -6.32 -27.55 12.75
C GLU A 193 -5.10 -28.44 12.68
N THR A 194 -4.79 -28.98 11.51
CA THR A 194 -3.60 -29.81 11.26
C THR A 194 -3.29 -29.89 9.77
N PRO A 195 -2.02 -30.08 9.37
CA PRO A 195 -0.82 -30.00 10.19
C PRO A 195 -0.52 -28.56 10.60
N ASN A 196 0.29 -28.37 11.64
CA ASN A 196 0.88 -27.07 11.88
C ASN A 196 1.80 -26.67 10.71
N TYR A 197 1.94 -25.36 10.49
CA TYR A 197 2.83 -24.90 9.41
C TYR A 197 3.33 -23.46 9.63
N VAL A 198 4.40 -23.15 8.92
CA VAL A 198 4.85 -21.78 8.70
C VAL A 198 4.84 -21.48 7.21
N LYS A 199 4.22 -20.35 6.85
CA LYS A 199 4.30 -19.79 5.48
C LYS A 199 4.97 -18.42 5.57
N ASN A 200 6.01 -18.24 4.77
CA ASN A 200 6.66 -16.95 4.59
C ASN A 200 6.28 -16.40 3.23
N TYR A 201 5.90 -15.14 3.20
CA TYR A 201 5.58 -14.40 1.98
C TYR A 201 6.37 -13.11 1.95
N ASN A 202 7.10 -12.87 0.86
CA ASN A 202 7.84 -11.66 0.62
C ASN A 202 7.39 -11.07 -0.72
N SER A 203 7.07 -9.79 -0.71
CA SER A 203 6.75 -9.04 -1.94
C SER A 203 7.58 -7.78 -1.98
N ASN A 204 8.13 -7.47 -3.14
CA ASN A 204 8.91 -6.28 -3.38
C ASN A 204 8.49 -5.66 -4.71
N ASN A 205 7.93 -4.47 -4.63
CA ASN A 205 7.54 -3.68 -5.79
C ASN A 205 8.46 -2.46 -5.85
N ILE A 206 9.04 -2.20 -7.01
CA ILE A 206 9.84 -1.01 -7.25
C ILE A 206 9.21 -0.26 -8.42
N TYR A 207 9.00 1.03 -8.22
CA TYR A 207 8.47 1.92 -9.23
C TYR A 207 9.42 3.09 -9.47
N HIS A 208 9.65 3.38 -10.74
CA HIS A 208 10.41 4.53 -11.20
C HIS A 208 9.56 5.36 -12.14
N ALA A 209 9.63 6.67 -11.99
CA ALA A 209 9.07 7.59 -12.97
C ALA A 209 10.04 8.74 -13.22
N ILE A 210 10.20 9.11 -14.47
CA ILE A 210 10.95 10.29 -14.89
C ILE A 210 10.04 11.14 -15.79
N ASN A 211 9.98 12.43 -15.51
CA ASN A 211 9.34 13.42 -16.32
C ASN A 211 10.33 14.54 -16.64
N VAL A 212 10.42 14.94 -17.89
CA VAL A 212 11.20 16.10 -18.30
C VAL A 212 10.41 16.86 -19.35
N TRP A 213 10.25 18.18 -19.14
CA TRP A 213 9.56 19.03 -20.12
C TRP A 213 10.17 20.41 -20.17
N ALA A 214 10.04 21.05 -21.32
CA ALA A 214 10.38 22.45 -21.53
C ALA A 214 9.12 23.24 -21.91
N GLU A 215 9.00 24.43 -21.37
CA GLU A 215 7.94 25.37 -21.67
C GLU A 215 8.53 26.72 -22.04
N TYR A 216 8.13 27.27 -23.18
CA TYR A 216 8.49 28.62 -23.62
C TYR A 216 7.27 29.50 -23.74
N LYS A 217 7.28 30.63 -23.03
CA LYS A 217 6.20 31.64 -23.04
C LYS A 217 6.72 32.95 -23.59
N THR A 218 5.97 33.51 -24.52
CA THR A 218 6.30 34.80 -25.11
C THR A 218 5.02 35.60 -25.44
N SER A 219 5.15 36.91 -25.48
CA SER A 219 4.08 37.81 -25.85
C SER A 219 4.59 38.77 -26.93
N PHE A 220 3.79 39.01 -27.94
CA PHE A 220 4.07 39.94 -29.03
C PHE A 220 3.02 41.08 -29.05
N ASN A 221 3.50 42.30 -29.13
CA ASN A 221 2.67 43.50 -29.12
C ASN A 221 1.65 43.56 -27.98
N ASP A 222 1.96 42.92 -26.86
CA ASP A 222 1.10 42.82 -25.66
C ASP A 222 -0.31 42.25 -25.88
N VAL A 223 -0.57 41.67 -27.09
CA VAL A 223 -1.88 41.13 -27.47
C VAL A 223 -1.84 39.67 -27.89
N HIS A 224 -0.69 39.16 -28.31
CA HIS A 224 -0.52 37.79 -28.77
C HIS A 224 0.31 37.02 -27.75
N ASN A 225 -0.31 36.20 -26.92
CA ASN A 225 0.38 35.37 -25.96
C ASN A 225 0.48 33.94 -26.50
N ILE A 226 1.69 33.40 -26.49
CA ILE A 226 1.98 32.05 -26.97
C ILE A 226 2.72 31.30 -25.88
N SER A 227 2.27 30.09 -25.58
CA SER A 227 2.98 29.12 -24.75
C SER A 227 3.12 27.80 -25.48
N VAL A 228 4.35 27.32 -25.64
CA VAL A 228 4.65 26.02 -26.23
C VAL A 228 5.33 25.17 -25.17
N MET A 229 4.85 23.95 -24.99
CA MET A 229 5.42 22.97 -24.09
C MET A 229 5.64 21.66 -24.84
N GLY A 230 6.76 21.01 -24.57
CA GLY A 230 7.03 19.66 -25.03
C GLY A 230 7.79 18.89 -23.97
N GLY A 231 7.54 17.61 -23.86
CA GLY A 231 8.15 16.80 -22.82
C GLY A 231 8.08 15.30 -23.07
N TYR A 232 8.72 14.59 -22.15
CA TYR A 232 8.83 13.15 -22.16
C TYR A 232 8.52 12.62 -20.75
N ASN A 233 7.82 11.49 -20.70
CA ASN A 233 7.52 10.72 -19.50
C ASN A 233 7.93 9.27 -19.70
N GLN A 234 8.50 8.66 -18.67
CA GLN A 234 8.75 7.22 -18.63
C GLN A 234 8.45 6.69 -17.23
N GLU A 235 7.78 5.57 -17.19
CA GLU A 235 7.48 4.84 -15.96
C GLU A 235 7.86 3.37 -16.11
N GLU A 236 8.38 2.81 -15.04
CA GLU A 236 8.65 1.38 -14.92
C GLU A 236 8.18 0.91 -13.55
N LYS A 237 7.51 -0.23 -13.51
CA LYS A 237 7.22 -0.93 -12.27
C LYS A 237 7.63 -2.38 -12.39
N THR A 238 8.43 -2.82 -11.45
CA THR A 238 8.76 -4.23 -11.24
C THR A 238 7.99 -4.74 -10.03
N TYR A 239 7.50 -5.93 -10.12
CA TYR A 239 6.84 -6.66 -9.06
C TYR A 239 7.52 -8.01 -8.95
N ALA A 240 7.87 -8.41 -7.73
CA ALA A 240 8.38 -9.74 -7.44
C ALA A 240 7.82 -10.19 -6.09
N ASN A 241 7.32 -11.41 -6.05
CA ASN A 241 6.95 -12.05 -4.81
C ASN A 241 7.50 -13.46 -4.74
N THR A 242 7.76 -13.91 -3.53
CA THR A 242 8.13 -15.28 -3.22
C THR A 242 7.35 -15.74 -2.01
N SER A 243 6.88 -16.96 -2.00
CA SER A 243 6.33 -17.60 -0.83
C SER A 243 6.75 -19.03 -0.73
N TYR A 244 6.92 -19.51 0.47
CA TYR A 244 7.14 -20.93 0.74
C TYR A 244 6.40 -21.34 2.02
N THR A 245 5.92 -22.58 2.01
CA THR A 245 5.17 -23.19 3.10
C THR A 245 5.85 -24.46 3.52
N MET A 246 6.15 -24.56 4.82
CA MET A 246 6.73 -25.74 5.47
C MET A 246 5.75 -26.25 6.52
N THR A 247 5.50 -27.54 6.52
CA THR A 247 4.52 -28.19 7.40
C THR A 247 5.18 -29.18 8.37
N ASP A 248 4.39 -29.59 9.34
CA ASP A 248 4.81 -30.56 10.36
C ASP A 248 5.99 -30.02 11.15
N LEU A 249 5.79 -28.85 11.76
CA LEU A 249 6.77 -28.25 12.67
C LEU A 249 6.98 -29.17 13.85
N TYR A 250 8.24 -29.42 14.19
CA TYR A 250 8.63 -30.22 15.35
C TYR A 250 8.08 -29.62 16.67
N ASP A 251 8.04 -28.31 16.76
CA ASP A 251 7.46 -27.57 17.88
C ASP A 251 6.31 -26.67 17.39
N ASN A 252 5.14 -26.87 18.00
CA ASN A 252 3.93 -26.12 17.64
C ASN A 252 4.00 -24.62 17.98
N GLU A 253 4.88 -24.24 18.91
CA GLU A 253 5.05 -22.84 19.35
C GLU A 253 6.12 -22.08 18.57
N LEU A 254 7.03 -22.79 17.89
CA LEU A 254 8.17 -22.20 17.20
C LEU A 254 7.96 -22.16 15.66
N PRO A 255 7.55 -21.01 15.09
CA PRO A 255 7.35 -20.89 13.64
C PRO A 255 8.68 -20.70 12.90
N ILE A 256 9.56 -21.68 12.99
CA ILE A 256 10.88 -21.68 12.35
C ILE A 256 10.85 -22.73 11.24
N SER A 257 11.14 -22.29 10.02
CA SER A 257 11.08 -23.17 8.82
C SER A 257 12.03 -24.37 8.92
N ASP A 258 13.19 -24.20 9.55
CA ASP A 258 14.19 -25.25 9.73
C ASP A 258 13.74 -26.34 10.71
N LEU A 259 12.69 -26.09 11.50
CA LEU A 259 12.07 -27.07 12.41
C LEU A 259 10.92 -27.83 11.74
N ALA A 260 10.64 -27.60 10.48
CA ALA A 260 9.59 -28.29 9.74
C ALA A 260 10.15 -29.57 9.06
N ILE A 261 9.33 -30.62 9.07
CA ILE A 261 9.71 -31.90 8.50
C ILE A 261 9.41 -31.92 6.99
N ASN A 262 8.29 -31.33 6.61
CA ASN A 262 7.79 -31.41 5.24
C ASN A 262 7.74 -30.06 4.55
N TYR A 263 8.17 -30.04 3.31
CA TYR A 263 7.96 -28.95 2.38
C TYR A 263 6.62 -29.13 1.68
N LYS A 264 5.79 -28.08 1.65
CA LYS A 264 4.48 -28.16 1.00
C LYS A 264 4.45 -27.48 -0.36
N GLU A 265 4.85 -26.23 -0.43
CA GLU A 265 4.75 -25.44 -1.65
C GLU A 265 5.75 -24.29 -1.70
N ASN A 266 6.12 -23.90 -2.90
CA ASN A 266 6.84 -22.70 -3.22
C ASN A 266 6.12 -22.00 -4.37
N ALA A 267 6.03 -20.69 -4.31
CA ALA A 267 5.54 -19.88 -5.40
C ALA A 267 6.44 -18.67 -5.60
N GLU A 268 6.76 -18.41 -6.83
CA GLU A 268 7.47 -17.23 -7.27
C GLU A 268 6.70 -16.61 -8.42
N ASP A 269 6.50 -15.31 -8.36
CA ASP A 269 5.83 -14.54 -9.40
C ASP A 269 6.56 -13.22 -9.58
N ALA A 270 6.76 -12.82 -10.83
CA ALA A 270 7.41 -11.58 -11.19
C ALA A 270 6.76 -10.98 -12.42
N ASP A 271 6.53 -9.69 -12.39
CA ASP A 271 6.02 -8.92 -13.53
C ASP A 271 6.78 -7.62 -13.67
N ILE A 272 6.90 -7.16 -14.90
CA ILE A 272 7.49 -5.87 -15.21
C ILE A 272 6.66 -5.18 -16.28
N TRP A 273 6.28 -3.94 -16.03
CA TRP A 273 5.64 -3.13 -17.04
C TRP A 273 6.33 -1.77 -17.19
N ARG A 274 6.24 -1.24 -18.40
CA ARG A 274 6.80 0.05 -18.76
C ARG A 274 5.80 0.83 -19.59
N VAL A 275 5.74 2.13 -19.30
CA VAL A 275 5.00 3.11 -20.11
C VAL A 275 5.96 4.25 -20.39
N GLN A 276 5.91 4.75 -21.62
CA GLN A 276 6.67 5.95 -21.99
C GLN A 276 5.86 6.76 -22.99
N GLY A 277 6.06 8.07 -22.98
CA GLY A 277 5.33 8.95 -23.87
C GLY A 277 6.02 10.27 -24.09
N ALA A 278 5.87 10.80 -25.29
CA ALA A 278 6.19 12.17 -25.61
C ALA A 278 4.90 12.98 -25.69
N PHE A 279 4.93 14.21 -25.24
CA PHE A 279 3.76 15.07 -25.25
C PHE A 279 4.12 16.51 -25.66
N PHE A 280 3.14 17.20 -26.20
CA PHE A 280 3.26 18.62 -26.48
C PHE A 280 1.95 19.35 -26.17
N ARG A 281 2.07 20.65 -25.94
CA ARG A 281 0.96 21.60 -25.79
C ARG A 281 1.32 22.91 -26.45
N LEU A 282 0.37 23.46 -27.21
CA LEU A 282 0.41 24.81 -27.75
C LEU A 282 -0.81 25.59 -27.25
N ASN A 283 -0.54 26.68 -26.53
CA ASN A 283 -1.56 27.63 -26.14
C ASN A 283 -1.35 28.95 -26.92
N TYR A 284 -2.41 29.50 -27.46
CA TYR A 284 -2.43 30.80 -28.04
C TYR A 284 -3.60 31.62 -27.49
N ASP A 285 -3.29 32.82 -27.09
CA ASP A 285 -4.25 33.78 -26.54
C ASP A 285 -4.15 35.10 -27.32
N TYR A 286 -5.26 35.58 -27.82
CA TYR A 286 -5.35 36.89 -28.46
C TYR A 286 -6.12 37.87 -27.58
N ARG A 287 -5.44 38.92 -27.10
CA ARG A 287 -5.97 39.97 -26.22
C ARG A 287 -6.66 39.44 -24.95
N SER A 288 -6.27 38.30 -24.47
CA SER A 288 -6.96 37.57 -23.39
C SER A 288 -8.45 37.29 -23.65
N LYS A 289 -8.92 37.44 -24.89
CA LYS A 289 -10.31 37.21 -25.33
C LYS A 289 -10.52 35.89 -26.01
N TYR A 290 -9.69 35.57 -26.99
CA TYR A 290 -9.80 34.36 -27.79
C TYR A 290 -8.67 33.43 -27.44
N LEU A 291 -9.04 32.24 -26.95
CA LEU A 291 -8.12 31.24 -26.42
C LEU A 291 -8.15 30.02 -27.36
N PHE A 292 -7.00 29.52 -27.67
CA PHE A 292 -6.83 28.29 -28.46
C PHE A 292 -5.80 27.40 -27.81
N GLU A 293 -6.12 26.12 -27.65
CA GLU A 293 -5.19 25.12 -27.13
C GLU A 293 -5.20 23.88 -28.01
N VAL A 294 -4.03 23.33 -28.27
CA VAL A 294 -3.83 22.02 -28.89
C VAL A 294 -2.88 21.22 -28.02
N ASN A 295 -3.25 19.98 -27.76
CA ASN A 295 -2.42 19.01 -27.05
C ASN A 295 -2.25 17.75 -27.89
N GLY A 296 -1.15 17.09 -27.74
CA GLY A 296 -0.94 15.74 -28.29
C GLY A 296 -0.04 14.92 -27.38
N ARG A 297 -0.35 13.63 -27.29
CA ARG A 297 0.49 12.64 -26.62
C ARG A 297 0.70 11.44 -27.51
N TYR A 298 1.90 10.92 -27.55
CA TYR A 298 2.26 9.67 -28.21
C TYR A 298 2.79 8.73 -27.16
N ASP A 299 1.96 7.80 -26.72
CA ASP A 299 2.22 6.93 -25.59
C ASP A 299 2.40 5.47 -26.03
N GLY A 300 3.36 4.78 -25.39
CA GLY A 300 3.60 3.37 -25.59
C GLY A 300 3.58 2.60 -24.28
N SER A 301 2.98 1.40 -24.29
CA SER A 301 2.91 0.53 -23.12
C SER A 301 3.39 -0.89 -23.44
N SER A 302 4.23 -1.43 -22.54
CA SER A 302 4.71 -2.82 -22.65
C SER A 302 3.62 -3.87 -22.46
N LYS A 303 2.44 -3.48 -21.98
CA LYS A 303 1.31 -4.40 -21.76
C LYS A 303 0.58 -4.80 -23.04
N TYR A 304 0.83 -4.09 -24.15
CA TYR A 304 0.26 -4.40 -25.45
C TYR A 304 1.24 -5.19 -26.32
N ALA A 305 0.73 -5.89 -27.32
CA ALA A 305 1.54 -6.56 -28.32
C ALA A 305 2.47 -5.57 -29.04
N LYS A 306 3.60 -6.04 -29.56
CA LYS A 306 4.68 -5.19 -30.07
C LYS A 306 4.20 -4.18 -31.11
N ASP A 307 3.26 -4.59 -31.98
CA ASP A 307 2.77 -3.78 -33.10
C ASP A 307 1.67 -2.80 -32.65
N ASP A 308 1.02 -3.02 -31.49
CA ASP A 308 -0.08 -2.21 -30.97
C ASP A 308 0.33 -1.38 -29.73
N ARG A 309 1.61 -1.27 -29.44
CA ARG A 309 2.10 -0.61 -28.21
C ARG A 309 1.91 0.88 -28.20
N TRP A 310 1.89 1.51 -29.35
CA TRP A 310 1.94 2.95 -29.50
C TRP A 310 0.63 3.52 -30.02
N ALA A 311 0.18 4.60 -29.37
CA ALA A 311 -1.00 5.33 -29.80
C ALA A 311 -0.82 6.84 -29.65
N PHE A 312 -1.43 7.58 -30.55
CA PHE A 312 -1.45 9.04 -30.51
C PHE A 312 -2.82 9.54 -30.02
N PHE A 313 -2.78 10.49 -29.10
CA PHE A 313 -3.95 11.05 -28.42
C PHE A 313 -3.98 12.58 -28.60
N PRO A 314 -4.61 13.11 -29.66
CA PRO A 314 -4.77 14.53 -29.88
C PRO A 314 -5.97 15.09 -29.11
N SER A 315 -5.88 16.36 -28.69
CA SER A 315 -7.02 17.14 -28.24
C SER A 315 -6.85 18.61 -28.59
N ALA A 316 -7.98 19.32 -28.80
CA ALA A 316 -7.98 20.76 -29.05
C ALA A 316 -9.15 21.42 -28.33
N SER A 317 -8.96 22.66 -27.91
CA SER A 317 -10.03 23.48 -27.36
C SER A 317 -9.95 24.93 -27.84
N ILE A 318 -11.10 25.58 -27.88
CA ILE A 318 -11.23 27.02 -28.17
C ILE A 318 -12.08 27.65 -27.06
N GLY A 319 -11.71 28.86 -26.67
CA GLY A 319 -12.40 29.62 -25.65
C GLY A 319 -12.61 31.07 -26.09
N TRP A 320 -13.71 31.65 -25.65
CA TRP A 320 -14.01 33.06 -25.84
C TRP A 320 -14.46 33.70 -24.55
N ARG A 321 -13.76 34.75 -24.11
CA ARG A 321 -14.13 35.55 -22.96
C ARG A 321 -15.05 36.69 -23.39
N ILE A 322 -16.35 36.45 -23.38
CA ILE A 322 -17.39 37.41 -23.82
C ILE A 322 -17.34 38.70 -22.96
N SER A 323 -16.97 38.61 -21.70
CA SER A 323 -16.82 39.78 -20.79
C SER A 323 -15.77 40.80 -21.26
N GLU A 324 -14.84 40.37 -22.10
CA GLU A 324 -13.78 41.21 -22.65
C GLU A 324 -14.16 41.85 -24.00
N GLU A 325 -15.36 41.59 -24.49
CA GLU A 325 -15.92 42.28 -25.70
C GLU A 325 -16.49 43.63 -25.31
N LYS A 326 -15.67 44.67 -25.39
CA LYS A 326 -16.11 46.05 -25.24
C LYS A 326 -15.67 46.86 -26.46
#